data_0fec9fd7fa989d7d7a4dfd727be1f0f3
#
_entry.id   0fec9fd7fa989d7d7a4dfd727be1f0f3
#
_cell.length_a   1.000
_cell.length_b   1.000
_cell.length_c   1.000
_cell.angle_alpha   90.00
_cell.angle_beta   90.00
_cell.angle_gamma   90.00
#
_symmetry.space_group_name_H-M   'P 1'
#
loop_
_entity.id
_entity.type
_entity.pdbx_description
1 polymer ?
#
loop_
_entity_poly.entity_id
_entity_poly.type
_entity_poly.pdbx_seq_one_letter_code
_entity_poly.pdbx_strand_id
1 'polypeptide(L)'
;MAAPERRTILVTGEGSHQLTAQEVSQFHRFGLKPIIFLFNNDGYLIERMLCKDPEIYYNDIAKWHYHKLPEAMGCDGWFSAKVTTCGELDAAIKQAEAGGTGAYIEVVADRYAASPLAQKLHDSIGTLYAA
;
A
#
# COMPACT_ATOMS: atom_id res chain seq x y z
N MET A 1 -15.44 8.57 -16.31
CA MET A 1 -15.29 8.29 -14.85
C MET A 1 -16.67 8.04 -14.29
N ALA A 2 -16.85 6.94 -13.53
CA ALA A 2 -18.20 6.51 -13.12
C ALA A 2 -18.84 7.35 -12.01
N ALA A 3 -18.04 8.05 -11.19
CA ALA A 3 -18.50 8.86 -10.06
C ALA A 3 -17.53 10.03 -9.79
N PRO A 4 -17.51 11.04 -10.65
CA PRO A 4 -16.55 12.14 -10.57
C PRO A 4 -16.71 13.00 -9.31
N GLU A 5 -17.89 12.99 -8.69
CA GLU A 5 -18.22 13.70 -7.46
C GLU A 5 -17.73 13.01 -6.19
N ARG A 6 -17.29 11.74 -6.30
CA ARG A 6 -16.82 10.97 -5.16
C ARG A 6 -15.30 10.98 -5.06
N ARG A 7 -14.80 11.14 -3.85
CA ARG A 7 -13.38 10.93 -3.57
C ARG A 7 -13.11 9.45 -3.40
N THR A 8 -12.24 8.90 -4.24
CA THR A 8 -11.86 7.49 -4.19
C THR A 8 -10.82 7.27 -3.10
N ILE A 9 -10.98 6.20 -2.34
CA ILE A 9 -9.95 5.68 -1.44
C ILE A 9 -9.41 4.40 -2.06
N LEU A 10 -8.10 4.33 -2.27
CA LEU A 10 -7.38 3.15 -2.72
C LEU A 10 -6.54 2.61 -1.58
N VAL A 11 -6.70 1.33 -1.25
CA VAL A 11 -5.86 0.61 -0.31
C VAL A 11 -5.11 -0.47 -1.09
N THR A 12 -3.79 -0.49 -1.03
CA THR A 12 -2.96 -1.43 -1.78
C THR A 12 -1.71 -1.82 -0.97
N GLY A 13 -1.20 -3.03 -1.21
CA GLY A 13 0.11 -3.44 -0.70
C GLY A 13 1.23 -3.03 -1.67
N GLU A 14 2.44 -2.86 -1.16
CA GLU A 14 3.58 -2.39 -1.95
C GLU A 14 3.94 -3.36 -3.08
N GLY A 15 3.81 -4.67 -2.86
CA GLY A 15 4.08 -5.66 -3.90
C GLY A 15 3.14 -5.54 -5.09
N SER A 16 1.84 -5.44 -4.85
CA SER A 16 0.84 -5.20 -5.90
C SER A 16 1.05 -3.83 -6.56
N HIS A 17 1.43 -2.83 -5.77
CA HIS A 17 1.63 -1.48 -6.26
C HIS A 17 2.82 -1.37 -7.22
N GLN A 18 3.91 -2.12 -6.99
CA GLN A 18 5.07 -2.12 -7.89
C GLN A 18 4.73 -2.56 -9.33
N LEU A 19 3.66 -3.32 -9.53
CA LEU A 19 3.25 -3.76 -10.86
C LEU A 19 2.71 -2.63 -11.74
N THR A 20 2.07 -1.64 -11.13
CA THR A 20 1.37 -0.56 -11.84
C THR A 20 1.52 0.80 -11.16
N ALA A 21 2.60 1.03 -10.45
CA ALA A 21 2.82 2.28 -9.69
C ALA A 21 2.72 3.54 -10.56
N GLN A 22 3.09 3.46 -11.83
CA GLN A 22 3.01 4.55 -12.80
C GLN A 22 1.58 5.08 -13.00
N GLU A 23 0.56 4.28 -12.71
CA GLU A 23 -0.84 4.69 -12.82
C GLU A 23 -1.23 5.80 -11.84
N VAL A 24 -0.45 6.01 -10.79
CA VAL A 24 -0.63 7.14 -9.86
C VAL A 24 -0.61 8.48 -10.61
N SER A 25 0.28 8.62 -11.60
CA SER A 25 0.36 9.82 -12.43
C SER A 25 -0.92 10.10 -13.23
N GLN A 26 -1.69 9.06 -13.59
CA GLN A 26 -2.92 9.23 -14.34
C GLN A 26 -4.02 9.89 -13.49
N PHE A 27 -4.07 9.62 -12.18
CA PHE A 27 -4.99 10.32 -11.31
C PHE A 27 -4.73 11.83 -11.33
N HIS A 28 -3.48 12.24 -11.24
CA HIS A 28 -3.09 13.65 -11.33
C HIS A 28 -3.42 14.25 -12.70
N ARG A 29 -3.06 13.55 -13.77
CA ARG A 29 -3.33 13.97 -15.16
C ARG A 29 -4.82 14.26 -15.41
N PHE A 30 -5.70 13.47 -14.81
CA PHE A 30 -7.16 13.64 -14.96
C PHE A 30 -7.80 14.51 -13.86
N GLY A 31 -7.02 15.20 -13.06
CA GLY A 31 -7.52 16.07 -11.98
C GLY A 31 -8.22 15.34 -10.86
N LEU A 32 -7.99 14.02 -10.74
CA LEU A 32 -8.56 13.20 -9.67
C LEU A 32 -7.78 13.38 -8.37
N LYS A 33 -8.49 13.28 -7.26
CA LYS A 33 -7.95 13.56 -5.93
C LYS A 33 -8.15 12.38 -4.98
N PRO A 34 -7.59 11.19 -5.31
CA PRO A 34 -7.74 10.02 -4.44
C PRO A 34 -7.00 10.20 -3.11
N ILE A 35 -7.35 9.37 -2.12
CA ILE A 35 -6.49 9.07 -0.99
C ILE A 35 -5.97 7.66 -1.20
N ILE A 36 -4.65 7.51 -1.33
CA ILE A 36 -3.99 6.22 -1.54
C ILE A 36 -3.29 5.84 -0.23
N PHE A 37 -3.69 4.71 0.34
CA PHE A 37 -2.99 4.06 1.44
C PHE A 37 -2.17 2.90 0.86
N LEU A 38 -0.86 3.02 0.93
CA LEU A 38 0.06 1.96 0.54
C LEU A 38 0.60 1.30 1.80
N PHE A 39 0.24 0.03 2.01
CA PHE A 39 0.80 -0.78 3.08
C PHE A 39 2.16 -1.32 2.66
N ASN A 40 3.19 -0.92 3.40
CA ASN A 40 4.57 -1.35 3.21
C ASN A 40 4.96 -2.26 4.39
N ASN A 41 4.91 -3.57 4.17
CA ASN A 41 5.29 -4.61 5.11
C ASN A 41 6.51 -5.43 4.64
N ASP A 42 7.32 -4.85 3.77
CA ASP A 42 8.61 -5.39 3.33
C ASP A 42 8.49 -6.73 2.59
N GLY A 43 7.52 -6.83 1.65
CA GLY A 43 7.38 -7.95 0.73
C GLY A 43 6.00 -8.63 0.69
N TYR A 44 5.97 -9.83 0.12
CA TYR A 44 4.72 -10.58 -0.09
C TYR A 44 4.34 -11.40 1.14
N LEU A 45 3.61 -10.78 2.09
CA LEU A 45 3.17 -11.46 3.32
C LEU A 45 2.36 -12.73 3.03
N ILE A 46 1.42 -12.68 2.09
CA ILE A 46 0.59 -13.85 1.80
C ILE A 46 1.44 -15.02 1.29
N GLU A 47 2.42 -14.74 0.46
CA GLU A 47 3.33 -15.76 -0.04
C GLU A 47 4.20 -16.33 1.09
N ARG A 48 4.71 -15.48 1.99
CA ARG A 48 5.43 -15.94 3.19
C ARG A 48 4.59 -16.88 4.05
N MET A 49 3.30 -16.60 4.18
CA MET A 49 2.40 -17.45 4.97
C MET A 49 2.09 -18.78 4.29
N LEU A 50 2.17 -18.87 2.97
CA LEU A 50 1.88 -20.07 2.19
C LEU A 50 3.14 -20.90 1.90
N CYS A 51 4.31 -20.30 1.91
CA CYS A 51 5.57 -20.97 1.61
C CYS A 51 6.07 -21.84 2.76
N LYS A 52 6.75 -22.93 2.41
CA LYS A 52 7.46 -23.81 3.35
C LYS A 52 8.63 -23.08 4.02
N ASP A 53 9.30 -22.20 3.29
CA ASP A 53 10.34 -21.31 3.78
C ASP A 53 9.88 -19.85 3.57
N PRO A 54 9.33 -19.19 4.61
CA PRO A 54 8.81 -17.83 4.50
C PRO A 54 9.90 -16.79 4.17
N GLU A 55 11.16 -17.09 4.47
CA GLU A 55 12.29 -16.18 4.21
C GLU A 55 12.93 -16.38 2.83
N ILE A 56 12.35 -17.19 1.96
CA ILE A 56 12.86 -17.38 0.61
C ILE A 56 12.87 -16.05 -0.16
N TYR A 57 13.97 -15.77 -0.87
CA TYR A 57 14.30 -14.46 -1.44
C TYR A 57 13.22 -13.89 -2.40
N TYR A 58 12.45 -14.73 -3.08
CA TYR A 58 11.41 -14.25 -4.00
C TYR A 58 10.19 -13.64 -3.28
N ASN A 59 10.07 -13.82 -1.96
CA ASN A 59 9.08 -13.13 -1.16
C ASN A 59 9.47 -11.70 -0.83
N ASP A 60 10.73 -11.35 -1.04
CA ASP A 60 11.23 -9.99 -0.90
C ASP A 60 11.02 -9.21 -2.20
N ILE A 61 10.85 -7.91 -2.07
CA ILE A 61 10.71 -7.00 -3.20
C ILE A 61 11.70 -5.84 -3.08
N ALA A 62 11.92 -5.13 -4.18
CA ALA A 62 12.75 -3.94 -4.17
C ALA A 62 12.20 -2.88 -3.22
N LYS A 63 13.06 -2.33 -2.35
CA LYS A 63 12.68 -1.31 -1.38
C LYS A 63 12.64 0.05 -2.06
N TRP A 64 11.44 0.60 -2.18
CA TRP A 64 11.24 1.92 -2.74
C TRP A 64 10.94 2.94 -1.64
N HIS A 65 11.18 4.20 -1.95
CA HIS A 65 10.70 5.34 -1.15
C HIS A 65 9.29 5.72 -1.62
N TYR A 66 8.30 4.90 -1.27
CA TYR A 66 6.95 5.01 -1.83
C TYR A 66 6.31 6.39 -1.65
N HIS A 67 6.50 7.00 -0.47
CA HIS A 67 5.98 8.34 -0.20
C HIS A 67 6.57 9.43 -1.12
N LYS A 68 7.65 9.16 -1.86
CA LYS A 68 8.23 10.07 -2.84
C LYS A 68 7.74 9.84 -4.28
N LEU A 69 7.00 8.77 -4.52
CA LEU A 69 6.53 8.45 -5.87
C LEU A 69 5.64 9.53 -6.48
N PRO A 70 4.65 10.13 -5.77
CA PRO A 70 3.83 11.16 -6.36
C PRO A 70 4.64 12.35 -6.88
N GLU A 71 5.60 12.83 -6.10
CA GLU A 71 6.51 13.90 -6.52
C GLU A 71 7.32 13.51 -7.75
N ALA A 72 7.95 12.32 -7.72
CA ALA A 72 8.75 11.80 -8.82
C ALA A 72 7.93 11.57 -10.11
N MET A 73 6.62 11.38 -9.98
CA MET A 73 5.68 11.19 -11.09
C MET A 73 4.95 12.47 -11.51
N GLY A 74 5.35 13.64 -10.99
CA GLY A 74 4.78 14.92 -11.35
C GLY A 74 3.40 15.20 -10.76
N CYS A 75 3.02 14.54 -9.66
CA CYS A 75 1.77 14.81 -8.95
C CYS A 75 1.93 16.02 -8.02
N ASP A 76 2.19 17.18 -8.63
CA ASP A 76 2.49 18.41 -7.91
C ASP A 76 1.34 18.82 -6.97
N GLY A 77 1.70 19.24 -5.77
CA GLY A 77 0.74 19.69 -4.76
C GLY A 77 -0.05 18.58 -4.05
N TRP A 78 0.24 17.32 -4.33
CA TRP A 78 -0.32 16.21 -3.56
C TRP A 78 0.29 16.16 -2.15
N PHE A 79 -0.55 15.83 -1.18
CA PHE A 79 -0.06 15.47 0.15
C PHE A 79 0.58 14.09 0.12
N SER A 80 1.78 13.97 0.66
CA SER A 80 2.46 12.68 0.78
C SER A 80 3.09 12.51 2.16
N ALA A 81 2.93 11.32 2.75
CA ALA A 81 3.45 11.01 4.07
C ALA A 81 3.92 9.56 4.16
N LYS A 82 4.92 9.33 5.02
CA LYS A 82 5.29 8.01 5.52
C LYS A 82 4.94 7.96 7.00
N VAL A 83 4.16 6.97 7.41
CA VAL A 83 3.67 6.82 8.77
C VAL A 83 4.07 5.47 9.34
N THR A 84 4.45 5.44 10.61
CA THR A 84 4.95 4.27 11.34
C THR A 84 4.17 4.01 12.62
N THR A 85 3.31 4.94 13.02
CA THR A 85 2.48 4.85 14.22
C THR A 85 1.02 5.18 13.90
N CYS A 86 0.09 4.70 14.74
CA CYS A 86 -1.32 5.03 14.61
C CYS A 86 -1.58 6.54 14.72
N GLY A 87 -0.85 7.24 15.61
CA GLY A 87 -0.99 8.69 15.76
C GLY A 87 -0.57 9.46 14.51
N GLU A 88 0.53 9.06 13.86
CA GLU A 88 0.95 9.62 12.58
C GLU A 88 -0.08 9.34 11.47
N LEU A 89 -0.65 8.13 11.46
CA LEU A 89 -1.70 7.77 10.50
C LEU A 89 -2.95 8.63 10.69
N ASP A 90 -3.42 8.82 11.91
CA ASP A 90 -4.57 9.67 12.22
C ASP A 90 -4.33 11.13 11.78
N ALA A 91 -3.13 11.65 12.03
CA ALA A 91 -2.76 12.99 11.59
C ALA A 91 -2.72 13.10 10.05
N ALA A 92 -2.15 12.10 9.37
CA ALA A 92 -2.06 12.06 7.92
C ALA A 92 -3.45 11.95 7.27
N ILE A 93 -4.37 11.17 7.83
CA ILE A 93 -5.76 11.07 7.37
C ILE A 93 -6.45 12.44 7.45
N LYS A 94 -6.39 13.11 8.61
CA LYS A 94 -6.97 14.44 8.80
C LYS A 94 -6.43 15.46 7.80
N GLN A 95 -5.11 15.43 7.56
CA GLN A 95 -4.48 16.33 6.59
C GLN A 95 -4.91 16.00 5.15
N ALA A 96 -4.99 14.72 4.79
CA ALA A 96 -5.45 14.28 3.48
C ALA A 96 -6.91 14.69 3.22
N GLU A 97 -7.79 14.59 4.24
CA GLU A 97 -9.19 14.98 4.14
C GLU A 97 -9.34 16.50 3.95
N ALA A 98 -8.60 17.30 4.72
CA ALA A 98 -8.65 18.75 4.67
C ALA A 98 -8.02 19.34 3.41
N GLY A 99 -7.02 18.68 2.82
CA GLY A 99 -6.15 19.25 1.80
C GLY A 99 -6.80 19.48 0.43
N GLY A 100 -7.92 18.83 0.10
CA GLY A 100 -8.61 19.03 -1.19
C GLY A 100 -7.80 18.63 -2.43
N THR A 101 -6.63 18.00 -2.27
CA THR A 101 -5.75 17.48 -3.33
C THR A 101 -5.68 15.95 -3.28
N GLY A 102 -4.96 15.30 -4.19
CA GLY A 102 -4.61 13.91 -4.03
C GLY A 102 -3.74 13.70 -2.79
N ALA A 103 -3.82 12.53 -2.19
CA ALA A 103 -3.01 12.16 -1.03
C ALA A 103 -2.45 10.75 -1.19
N TYR A 104 -1.19 10.57 -0.76
CA TYR A 104 -0.49 9.30 -0.82
C TYR A 104 0.19 9.03 0.53
N ILE A 105 -0.25 8.00 1.22
CA ILE A 105 0.19 7.68 2.58
C ILE A 105 0.83 6.29 2.58
N GLU A 106 2.16 6.25 2.75
CA GLU A 106 2.91 5.02 2.97
C GLU A 106 2.75 4.62 4.43
N VAL A 107 2.03 3.53 4.68
CA VAL A 107 1.80 2.96 6.02
C VAL A 107 2.79 1.82 6.22
N VAL A 108 3.79 2.02 7.08
CA VAL A 108 4.76 0.98 7.41
C VAL A 108 4.14 0.05 8.44
N ALA A 109 4.14 -1.24 8.12
CA ALA A 109 3.62 -2.30 8.97
C ALA A 109 4.69 -3.36 9.24
N ASP A 110 4.49 -4.16 10.26
CA ASP A 110 5.33 -5.32 10.52
C ASP A 110 5.24 -6.36 9.39
N ARG A 111 6.37 -6.98 9.06
CA ARG A 111 6.52 -7.97 7.98
C ARG A 111 5.55 -9.14 8.09
N TYR A 112 5.18 -9.51 9.32
CA TYR A 112 4.32 -10.65 9.63
C TYR A 112 2.98 -10.27 10.26
N ALA A 113 2.61 -8.98 10.27
CA ALA A 113 1.33 -8.53 10.77
C ALA A 113 0.19 -9.02 9.86
N ALA A 114 -0.35 -10.17 10.16
CA ALA A 114 -1.43 -10.82 9.44
C ALA A 114 -2.78 -10.62 10.14
N SER A 115 -3.86 -10.56 9.35
CA SER A 115 -5.20 -10.58 9.91
C SER A 115 -5.51 -11.96 10.51
N PRO A 116 -6.45 -12.07 11.49
CA PRO A 116 -6.90 -13.36 12.01
C PRO A 116 -7.44 -14.30 10.91
N LEU A 117 -8.01 -13.75 9.85
CA LEU A 117 -8.48 -14.53 8.71
C LEU A 117 -7.30 -15.10 7.90
N ALA A 118 -6.28 -14.29 7.62
CA ALA A 118 -5.08 -14.75 6.92
C ALA A 118 -4.33 -15.81 7.73
N GLN A 119 -4.26 -15.67 9.06
CA GLN A 119 -3.68 -16.68 9.93
C GLN A 119 -4.45 -18.01 9.88
N LYS A 120 -5.79 -17.97 9.93
CA LYS A 120 -6.63 -19.17 9.78
C LYS A 120 -6.44 -19.84 8.42
N LEU A 121 -6.28 -19.05 7.38
CA LEU A 121 -5.98 -19.58 6.04
C LEU A 121 -4.62 -20.28 6.03
N HIS A 122 -3.59 -19.66 6.57
CA HIS A 122 -2.27 -20.26 6.73
C HIS A 122 -2.36 -21.61 7.47
N ASP A 123 -3.04 -21.65 8.62
CA ASP A 123 -3.19 -22.86 9.44
C ASP A 123 -3.94 -23.97 8.69
N SER A 124 -4.87 -23.62 7.80
CA SER A 124 -5.67 -24.59 7.02
C SER A 124 -4.97 -25.08 5.74
N ILE A 125 -4.08 -24.27 5.16
CA ILE A 125 -3.41 -24.54 3.88
C ILE A 125 -1.96 -25.03 4.09
N GLY A 126 -1.50 -25.09 5.32
CA GLY A 126 -0.12 -25.49 5.69
C GLY A 126 0.37 -26.83 5.12
N THR A 127 -0.45 -27.48 4.28
CA THR A 127 -0.13 -28.68 3.53
C THR A 127 -0.07 -28.50 2.02
N LEU A 128 -0.46 -27.35 1.46
CA LEU A 128 -0.50 -27.15 0.00
C LEU A 128 0.89 -27.23 -0.66
N TYR A 129 1.93 -26.88 0.08
CA TYR A 129 3.32 -26.93 -0.35
C TYR A 129 4.16 -27.93 0.46
N ALA A 130 3.51 -28.87 1.14
CA ALA A 130 4.16 -29.87 2.01
C ALA A 130 4.64 -31.12 1.24
N ALA A 131 4.71 -31.09 -0.07
CA ALA A 131 5.20 -32.20 -0.89
C ALA A 131 6.66 -32.00 -1.29
#